data_4920612e43e88925acc605c2024c7aec
#
_entry.id   4920612e43e88925acc605c2024c7aec
#
_cell.length_a   1.000
_cell.length_b   1.000
_cell.length_c   1.000
_cell.angle_alpha   90.00
_cell.angle_beta   90.00
_cell.angle_gamma   90.00
#
_symmetry.space_group_name_H-M   'P 1'
#
loop_
_entity.id
_entity.type
_entity.pdbx_description
1 polymer ?
#
loop_
_entity_poly.entity_id
_entity_poly.type
_entity_poly.pdbx_seq_one_letter_code
_entity_poly.pdbx_strand_id
1 'polypeptide(L)'
;MPSRLRKLYKLKMWKNLLNEIGSLKINFFFSVITSIRNHMQWNQKYDYPKSSRATVDGIRRYLLGEAKLPSVTSILDATRSEEDKASLANWRERTGQKEAEAITKAASSRGSQMHNYLESYLLGRENLSFFEDNEQYKLMAKEIIEKGLKNRLDEIWGVECTLYYPEKYAGTADCVGVYEGKETIIDFKQSNKPKKAEYIDSWLLQTSAYSLAHNIVYNSNITSCVILVCTVDXX
;
A
#
# COMPACT_ATOMS: atom_id res chain seq x y z
N MET A 1 -13.60 32.93 -3.79
CA MET A 1 -12.40 32.61 -2.98
C MET A 1 -12.31 31.10 -2.74
N PRO A 2 -11.21 30.45 -3.15
CA PRO A 2 -11.09 28.99 -2.99
C PRO A 2 -11.25 28.57 -1.52
N SER A 3 -11.87 27.41 -1.29
CA SER A 3 -12.19 26.90 0.04
C SER A 3 -10.94 26.82 0.95
N ARG A 4 -9.80 26.48 0.38
CA ARG A 4 -8.52 26.39 1.09
C ARG A 4 -8.05 27.74 1.63
N LEU A 5 -8.20 28.80 0.80
CA LEU A 5 -7.82 30.16 1.19
C LEU A 5 -8.77 30.70 2.28
N ARG A 6 -10.05 30.36 2.19
CA ARG A 6 -11.05 30.74 3.21
C ARG A 6 -10.72 30.10 4.56
N LYS A 7 -10.32 28.84 4.54
CA LYS A 7 -9.89 28.12 5.76
C LYS A 7 -8.63 28.74 6.35
N LEU A 8 -7.64 29.07 5.52
CA LEU A 8 -6.40 29.73 5.97
C LEU A 8 -6.67 31.10 6.54
N TYR A 9 -7.58 31.86 5.92
CA TYR A 9 -7.97 33.20 6.42
C TYR A 9 -8.66 33.09 7.78
N LYS A 10 -9.58 32.17 7.95
CA LYS A 10 -10.22 31.89 9.23
C LYS A 10 -9.21 31.47 10.29
N LEU A 11 -8.24 30.62 9.93
CA LEU A 11 -7.18 30.17 10.84
C LEU A 11 -6.33 31.35 11.32
N LYS A 12 -5.98 32.28 10.40
CA LYS A 12 -5.19 33.47 10.73
C LYS A 12 -5.96 34.41 11.66
N MET A 13 -7.24 34.57 11.41
CA MET A 13 -8.14 35.37 12.25
C MET A 13 -8.25 34.79 13.66
N TRP A 14 -8.42 33.46 13.77
CA TRP A 14 -8.48 32.77 15.04
C TRP A 14 -7.15 32.84 15.81
N LYS A 15 -6.03 32.81 15.10
CA LYS A 15 -4.70 32.92 15.69
C LYS A 15 -4.51 34.28 16.37
N ASN A 16 -5.01 35.35 15.72
CA ASN A 16 -4.95 36.70 16.31
C ASN A 16 -5.84 36.82 17.54
N LEU A 17 -7.02 36.21 17.49
CA LEU A 17 -7.93 36.15 18.63
C LEU A 17 -7.35 35.35 19.81
N LEU A 18 -6.67 34.25 19.52
CA LEU A 18 -6.11 33.35 20.53
C LEU A 18 -4.90 33.95 21.25
N ASN A 19 -4.16 34.83 20.59
CA ASN A 19 -3.09 35.57 21.26
C ASN A 19 -3.61 36.48 22.36
N GLU A 20 -4.91 36.81 22.33
CA GLU A 20 -5.55 37.63 23.36
C GLU A 20 -6.16 36.84 24.50
N ILE A 21 -6.30 35.50 24.37
CA ILE A 21 -7.11 34.70 25.30
C ILE A 21 -6.34 33.63 26.10
N GLY A 22 -5.02 33.43 25.80
CA GLY A 22 -4.17 32.57 26.62
C GLY A 22 -4.03 31.09 26.19
N SER A 23 -3.21 30.35 26.91
CA SER A 23 -2.66 29.04 26.51
C SER A 23 -3.65 27.91 26.31
N LEU A 24 -4.80 27.94 26.96
CA LEU A 24 -5.83 26.88 26.85
C LEU A 24 -6.46 26.78 25.45
N LYS A 25 -6.51 27.90 24.74
CA LYS A 25 -7.09 27.95 23.39
C LYS A 25 -6.10 27.65 22.29
N ILE A 26 -4.80 27.75 22.55
CA ILE A 26 -3.74 27.34 21.62
C ILE A 26 -3.81 25.83 21.39
N ASN A 27 -4.03 25.06 22.45
CA ASN A 27 -4.16 23.60 22.34
C ASN A 27 -5.37 23.20 21.50
N PHE A 28 -6.49 23.90 21.67
CA PHE A 28 -7.69 23.67 20.84
C PHE A 28 -7.40 23.98 19.36
N PHE A 29 -6.67 25.07 19.11
CA PHE A 29 -6.31 25.50 17.76
C PHE A 29 -5.40 24.45 17.09
N PHE A 30 -4.40 23.93 17.81
CA PHE A 30 -3.53 22.86 17.29
C PHE A 30 -4.31 21.59 17.00
N SER A 31 -5.28 21.25 17.84
CA SER A 31 -6.16 20.10 17.62
C SER A 31 -6.98 20.25 16.34
N VAL A 32 -7.51 21.46 16.09
CA VAL A 32 -8.28 21.75 14.87
C VAL A 32 -7.37 21.68 13.63
N ILE A 33 -6.15 22.23 13.70
CA ILE A 33 -5.19 22.17 12.60
C ILE A 33 -4.83 20.71 12.28
N THR A 34 -4.56 19.92 13.31
CA THR A 34 -4.24 18.51 13.17
C THR A 34 -5.41 17.76 12.52
N SER A 35 -6.64 18.05 12.95
CA SER A 35 -7.85 17.45 12.38
C SER A 35 -8.04 17.84 10.90
N ILE A 36 -7.70 19.06 10.53
CA ILE A 36 -7.80 19.53 9.14
C ILE A 36 -6.74 18.86 8.26
N ARG A 37 -5.55 18.59 8.80
CA ARG A 37 -4.46 17.91 8.08
C ARG A 37 -4.74 16.41 7.88
N ASN A 38 -5.65 15.84 8.65
CA ASN A 38 -5.84 14.39 8.72
C ASN A 38 -6.84 13.85 7.70
N HIS A 39 -7.27 14.66 6.72
CA HIS A 39 -8.19 14.18 5.69
C HIS A 39 -7.41 13.73 4.45
N MET A 40 -7.34 12.43 4.31
CA MET A 40 -6.96 11.73 3.11
C MET A 40 -7.88 12.18 1.95
N GLN A 41 -7.31 12.71 0.87
CA GLN A 41 -8.08 13.24 -0.25
C GLN A 41 -7.98 12.32 -1.46
N TRP A 42 -9.14 11.96 -2.02
CA TRP A 42 -9.19 11.22 -3.27
C TRP A 42 -8.99 12.21 -4.43
N ASN A 43 -8.00 11.93 -5.28
CA ASN A 43 -7.72 12.71 -6.49
C ASN A 43 -7.35 11.74 -7.62
N GLN A 44 -8.31 11.45 -8.49
CA GLN A 44 -8.07 10.58 -9.64
C GLN A 44 -7.25 11.33 -10.69
N LYS A 45 -5.95 11.48 -10.43
CA LYS A 45 -5.02 12.25 -11.25
C LYS A 45 -4.72 11.58 -12.59
N TYR A 46 -4.74 10.25 -12.62
CA TYR A 46 -4.42 9.45 -13.81
C TYR A 46 -5.53 8.45 -14.06
N ASP A 47 -5.69 8.09 -15.33
CA ASP A 47 -6.66 7.07 -15.76
C ASP A 47 -5.92 5.76 -15.92
N TYR A 48 -5.89 4.95 -14.86
CA TYR A 48 -5.20 3.68 -14.86
C TYR A 48 -5.98 2.65 -15.70
N PRO A 49 -5.27 1.83 -16.52
CA PRO A 49 -5.96 0.89 -17.40
C PRO A 49 -6.61 -0.24 -16.61
N LYS A 50 -7.65 -0.80 -17.18
CA LYS A 50 -8.24 -2.05 -16.69
C LYS A 50 -7.47 -3.20 -17.29
N SER A 51 -7.29 -4.26 -16.51
CA SER A 51 -6.60 -5.46 -16.94
C SER A 51 -7.30 -6.69 -16.41
N SER A 52 -7.04 -7.82 -17.04
CA SER A 52 -7.36 -9.12 -16.48
C SER A 52 -6.08 -9.92 -16.39
N ARG A 53 -6.11 -11.00 -15.63
CA ARG A 53 -4.96 -11.88 -15.43
C ARG A 53 -5.28 -13.27 -15.90
N ALA A 54 -4.30 -13.90 -16.55
CA ALA A 54 -4.42 -15.29 -17.02
C ALA A 54 -3.08 -15.97 -16.83
N THR A 55 -3.12 -17.29 -16.66
CA THR A 55 -1.92 -18.11 -16.66
C THR A 55 -1.74 -18.65 -18.08
N VAL A 56 -0.62 -18.27 -18.71
CA VAL A 56 -0.26 -18.69 -20.06
C VAL A 56 1.11 -19.37 -19.96
N ASP A 57 1.18 -20.63 -20.35
CA ASP A 57 2.42 -21.43 -20.27
C ASP A 57 3.03 -21.43 -18.85
N GLY A 58 2.15 -21.52 -17.83
CA GLY A 58 2.59 -21.56 -16.45
C GLY A 58 3.00 -20.23 -15.86
N ILE A 59 2.92 -19.14 -16.61
CA ILE A 59 3.33 -17.80 -16.19
C ILE A 59 2.08 -16.92 -16.06
N ARG A 60 1.96 -16.23 -14.94
CA ARG A 60 0.89 -15.23 -14.74
C ARG A 60 1.17 -14.04 -15.63
N ARG A 61 0.19 -13.73 -16.50
CA ARG A 61 0.28 -12.60 -17.41
C ARG A 61 -0.87 -11.64 -17.19
N TYR A 62 -0.61 -10.36 -17.43
CA TYR A 62 -1.62 -9.32 -17.48
C TYR A 62 -2.06 -9.13 -18.92
N LEU A 63 -3.38 -9.16 -19.12
CA LEU A 63 -3.97 -8.93 -20.44
C LEU A 63 -4.39 -7.46 -20.50
N LEU A 64 -3.73 -6.69 -21.35
CA LEU A 64 -3.93 -5.24 -21.54
C LEU A 64 -4.19 -5.00 -23.02
N GLY A 65 -5.47 -4.99 -23.42
CA GLY A 65 -5.81 -5.01 -24.84
C GLY A 65 -5.25 -6.26 -25.48
N GLU A 66 -4.44 -6.12 -26.51
CA GLU A 66 -3.80 -7.22 -27.21
C GLU A 66 -2.49 -7.67 -26.52
N ALA A 67 -1.95 -6.87 -25.62
CA ALA A 67 -0.69 -7.18 -24.96
C ALA A 67 -0.89 -8.22 -23.85
N LYS A 68 0.06 -9.15 -23.74
CA LYS A 68 0.12 -10.20 -22.72
C LYS A 68 1.46 -10.06 -22.01
N LEU A 69 1.47 -9.31 -20.90
CA LEU A 69 2.72 -8.96 -20.21
C LEU A 69 2.93 -9.84 -18.99
N PRO A 70 4.15 -10.34 -18.77
CA PRO A 70 4.42 -11.09 -17.53
C PRO A 70 4.26 -10.18 -16.32
N SER A 71 3.81 -10.75 -15.20
CA SER A 71 3.68 -10.00 -13.96
C SER A 71 5.05 -9.78 -13.30
N VAL A 72 5.21 -8.67 -12.60
CA VAL A 72 6.42 -8.38 -11.83
C VAL A 72 6.70 -9.52 -10.86
N THR A 73 5.68 -10.02 -10.16
CA THR A 73 5.85 -11.09 -9.18
C THR A 73 6.34 -12.39 -9.83
N SER A 74 5.83 -12.70 -11.04
CA SER A 74 6.32 -13.88 -11.79
C SER A 74 7.78 -13.73 -12.19
N ILE A 75 8.19 -12.53 -12.63
CA ILE A 75 9.59 -12.26 -12.98
C ILE A 75 10.48 -12.41 -11.73
N LEU A 76 10.08 -11.87 -10.61
CA LEU A 76 10.85 -11.98 -9.37
C LEU A 76 10.97 -13.43 -8.89
N ASP A 77 9.90 -14.21 -9.00
CA ASP A 77 9.94 -15.63 -8.67
C ASP A 77 10.90 -16.38 -9.59
N ALA A 78 10.85 -16.10 -10.90
CA ALA A 78 11.69 -16.77 -11.90
C ALA A 78 13.18 -16.42 -11.74
N THR A 79 13.47 -15.22 -11.20
CA THR A 79 14.84 -14.72 -11.04
C THR A 79 15.33 -14.81 -9.59
N ARG A 80 14.63 -15.57 -8.76
CA ARG A 80 15.01 -15.79 -7.37
C ARG A 80 16.40 -16.41 -7.28
N SER A 81 17.21 -15.92 -6.32
CA SER A 81 18.58 -16.40 -6.15
C SER A 81 18.62 -17.88 -5.72
N GLU A 82 19.71 -18.56 -6.03
CA GLU A 82 19.91 -19.94 -5.60
C GLU A 82 19.92 -20.06 -4.08
N GLU A 83 20.44 -19.04 -3.39
CA GLU A 83 20.42 -18.99 -1.91
C GLU A 83 19.00 -18.96 -1.37
N ASP A 84 18.13 -18.13 -1.97
CA ASP A 84 16.72 -18.04 -1.58
C ASP A 84 15.99 -19.37 -1.83
N LYS A 85 16.25 -19.99 -3.00
CA LYS A 85 15.64 -21.29 -3.34
C LYS A 85 16.08 -22.34 -2.35
N ALA A 86 17.37 -22.40 -1.99
CA ALA A 86 17.92 -23.34 -1.04
C ALA A 86 17.34 -23.12 0.36
N SER A 87 17.21 -21.87 0.77
CA SER A 87 16.63 -21.51 2.08
C SER A 87 15.18 -21.99 2.18
N LEU A 88 14.40 -21.78 1.13
CA LEU A 88 13.00 -22.22 1.08
C LEU A 88 12.90 -23.76 1.11
N ALA A 89 13.74 -24.43 0.34
CA ALA A 89 13.79 -25.91 0.31
C ALA A 89 14.17 -26.47 1.68
N ASN A 90 15.15 -25.89 2.35
CA ASN A 90 15.59 -26.29 3.70
C ASN A 90 14.46 -26.07 4.72
N TRP A 91 13.75 -24.96 4.62
CA TRP A 91 12.61 -24.70 5.51
C TRP A 91 11.51 -25.74 5.32
N ARG A 92 11.20 -26.09 4.06
CA ARG A 92 10.17 -27.08 3.75
C ARG A 92 10.56 -28.46 4.28
N GLU A 93 11.84 -28.81 4.15
CA GLU A 93 12.36 -30.08 4.65
C GLU A 93 12.28 -30.19 6.17
N ARG A 94 12.71 -29.13 6.89
CA ARG A 94 12.67 -29.08 8.35
C ARG A 94 11.24 -29.10 8.89
N THR A 95 10.34 -28.42 8.22
CA THR A 95 8.95 -28.25 8.65
C THR A 95 8.10 -29.46 8.30
N GLY A 96 8.42 -30.13 7.20
CA GLY A 96 7.60 -31.18 6.61
C GLY A 96 6.64 -30.61 5.60
N GLN A 97 6.47 -31.30 4.47
CA GLN A 97 5.75 -30.76 3.32
C GLN A 97 4.31 -30.38 3.66
N LYS A 98 3.58 -31.26 4.35
CA LYS A 98 2.17 -31.03 4.70
C LYS A 98 2.01 -29.78 5.57
N GLU A 99 2.85 -29.65 6.59
CA GLU A 99 2.84 -28.49 7.50
C GLU A 99 3.25 -27.21 6.76
N ALA A 100 4.28 -27.28 5.92
CA ALA A 100 4.74 -26.15 5.14
C ALA A 100 3.65 -25.64 4.18
N GLU A 101 2.94 -26.55 3.54
CA GLU A 101 1.81 -26.21 2.67
C GLU A 101 0.68 -25.53 3.44
N ALA A 102 0.36 -26.04 4.63
CA ALA A 102 -0.67 -25.48 5.50
C ALA A 102 -0.30 -24.05 5.94
N ILE A 103 0.95 -23.85 6.35
CA ILE A 103 1.47 -22.53 6.76
C ILE A 103 1.40 -21.55 5.59
N THR A 104 1.83 -21.99 4.41
CA THR A 104 1.84 -21.14 3.19
C THR A 104 0.42 -20.77 2.79
N LYS A 105 -0.50 -21.73 2.81
CA LYS A 105 -1.91 -21.49 2.48
C LYS A 105 -2.56 -20.51 3.46
N ALA A 106 -2.32 -20.69 4.75
CA ALA A 106 -2.86 -19.81 5.79
C ALA A 106 -2.32 -18.37 5.62
N ALA A 107 -1.02 -18.24 5.36
CA ALA A 107 -0.38 -16.93 5.13
C ALA A 107 -0.95 -16.25 3.87
N SER A 108 -1.13 -17.00 2.80
CA SER A 108 -1.70 -16.48 1.54
C SER A 108 -3.13 -15.99 1.74
N SER A 109 -3.95 -16.78 2.43
CA SER A 109 -5.35 -16.42 2.72
C SER A 109 -5.41 -15.15 3.59
N ARG A 110 -4.61 -15.10 4.64
CA ARG A 110 -4.53 -13.94 5.53
C ARG A 110 -4.12 -12.69 4.76
N GLY A 111 -3.13 -12.82 3.90
CA GLY A 111 -2.64 -11.71 3.06
C GLY A 111 -3.72 -11.17 2.14
N SER A 112 -4.43 -12.07 1.44
CA SER A 112 -5.52 -11.67 0.54
C SER A 112 -6.63 -10.95 1.30
N GLN A 113 -7.02 -11.47 2.45
CA GLN A 113 -8.07 -10.86 3.28
C GLN A 113 -7.63 -9.49 3.83
N MET A 114 -6.36 -9.36 4.25
CA MET A 114 -5.81 -8.09 4.72
C MET A 114 -5.81 -7.05 3.59
N HIS A 115 -5.39 -7.43 2.39
CA HIS A 115 -5.38 -6.52 1.23
C HIS A 115 -6.81 -6.08 0.87
N ASN A 116 -7.77 -6.99 0.89
CA ASN A 116 -9.18 -6.65 0.61
C ASN A 116 -9.72 -5.65 1.63
N TYR A 117 -9.38 -5.84 2.90
CA TYR A 117 -9.79 -4.92 3.97
C TYR A 117 -9.20 -3.52 3.76
N LEU A 118 -7.89 -3.46 3.46
CA LEU A 118 -7.20 -2.18 3.23
C LEU A 118 -7.73 -1.48 1.97
N GLU A 119 -8.01 -2.24 0.91
CA GLU A 119 -8.63 -1.70 -0.30
C GLU A 119 -9.98 -1.06 0.01
N SER A 120 -10.83 -1.77 0.76
CA SER A 120 -12.15 -1.26 1.17
C SER A 120 -12.02 0.02 1.99
N TYR A 121 -11.06 0.05 2.92
CA TYR A 121 -10.79 1.24 3.72
C TYR A 121 -10.41 2.45 2.84
N LEU A 122 -9.49 2.24 1.91
CA LEU A 122 -9.01 3.31 1.02
C LEU A 122 -10.11 3.81 0.07
N LEU A 123 -11.01 2.92 -0.36
CA LEU A 123 -12.12 3.27 -1.23
C LEU A 123 -13.30 3.87 -0.46
N GLY A 124 -13.21 3.99 0.87
CA GLY A 124 -14.27 4.55 1.68
C GLY A 124 -15.52 3.68 1.76
N ARG A 125 -15.38 2.38 1.59
CA ARG A 125 -16.50 1.45 1.70
C ARG A 125 -16.83 1.23 3.17
N GLU A 126 -18.08 1.50 3.57
CA GLU A 126 -18.50 1.55 4.97
C GLU A 126 -18.73 0.18 5.63
N ASN A 127 -18.62 -0.90 4.87
CA ASN A 127 -18.85 -2.25 5.38
C ASN A 127 -17.65 -2.86 6.10
N LEU A 128 -16.76 -2.01 6.61
CA LEU A 128 -15.77 -2.45 7.57
C LEU A 128 -16.54 -2.70 8.86
N SER A 129 -16.86 -3.96 9.15
CA SER A 129 -17.71 -4.32 10.26
C SER A 129 -17.14 -3.77 11.56
N PHE A 130 -17.94 -2.97 12.24
CA PHE A 130 -17.62 -2.43 13.57
C PHE A 130 -17.74 -3.50 14.66
N PHE A 131 -18.20 -4.70 14.31
CA PHE A 131 -18.26 -5.80 15.27
C PHE A 131 -16.83 -6.22 15.63
N GLU A 132 -16.63 -6.47 16.90
CA GLU A 132 -15.36 -6.97 17.42
C GLU A 132 -15.08 -8.35 16.85
N ASP A 133 -14.43 -8.35 15.72
CA ASP A 133 -14.00 -9.55 15.05
C ASP A 133 -12.50 -9.60 15.23
N ASN A 134 -12.05 -10.53 16.03
CA ASN A 134 -10.63 -10.69 16.37
C ASN A 134 -9.87 -11.48 15.32
N GLU A 135 -10.38 -11.54 14.09
CA GLU A 135 -9.65 -12.18 13.01
C GLU A 135 -8.31 -11.46 12.78
N GLN A 136 -7.27 -12.26 12.69
CA GLN A 136 -5.90 -11.75 12.66
C GLN A 136 -5.65 -10.76 11.51
N TYR A 137 -6.19 -11.06 10.32
CA TYR A 137 -5.99 -10.16 9.17
C TYR A 137 -6.60 -8.77 9.40
N LYS A 138 -7.71 -8.69 10.15
CA LYS A 138 -8.35 -7.40 10.48
C LYS A 138 -7.50 -6.62 11.47
N LEU A 139 -6.96 -7.29 12.49
CA LEU A 139 -6.07 -6.65 13.45
C LEU A 139 -4.83 -6.10 12.77
N MET A 140 -4.26 -6.86 11.85
CA MET A 140 -3.09 -6.46 11.09
C MET A 140 -3.41 -5.26 10.17
N ALA A 141 -4.55 -5.31 9.48
CA ALA A 141 -5.00 -4.19 8.63
C ALA A 141 -5.20 -2.93 9.44
N LYS A 142 -5.82 -3.05 10.62
CA LYS A 142 -6.05 -1.91 11.52
C LYS A 142 -4.73 -1.29 12.00
N GLU A 143 -3.71 -2.12 12.27
CA GLU A 143 -2.37 -1.63 12.61
C GLU A 143 -1.77 -0.81 11.47
N ILE A 144 -1.87 -1.32 10.25
CA ILE A 144 -1.36 -0.61 9.06
C ILE A 144 -2.10 0.73 8.90
N ILE A 145 -3.43 0.72 9.08
CA ILE A 145 -4.24 1.93 8.98
C ILE A 145 -3.81 2.95 10.04
N GLU A 146 -3.78 2.54 11.31
CA GLU A 146 -3.53 3.46 12.42
C GLU A 146 -2.11 4.01 12.44
N LYS A 147 -1.12 3.16 12.15
CA LYS A 147 0.29 3.55 12.25
C LYS A 147 0.91 3.95 10.92
N GLY A 148 0.39 3.42 9.80
CA GLY A 148 1.00 3.63 8.50
C GLY A 148 0.24 4.56 7.57
N LEU A 149 -1.08 4.64 7.68
CA LEU A 149 -1.90 5.41 6.72
C LEU A 149 -2.46 6.70 7.32
N LYS A 150 -3.04 6.64 8.50
CA LYS A 150 -3.64 7.83 9.13
C LYS A 150 -2.57 8.89 9.36
N ASN A 151 -2.86 10.11 8.93
CA ASN A 151 -1.98 11.29 9.07
C ASN A 151 -0.70 11.20 8.24
N ARG A 152 -0.55 10.16 7.42
CA ARG A 152 0.61 9.99 6.55
C ARG A 152 0.23 9.98 5.07
N LEU A 153 -0.88 9.32 4.73
CA LEU A 153 -1.40 9.28 3.36
C LEU A 153 -2.23 10.54 3.12
N ASP A 154 -1.69 11.45 2.33
CA ASP A 154 -2.31 12.77 2.09
C ASP A 154 -3.33 12.72 0.96
N GLU A 155 -3.04 11.92 -0.07
CA GLU A 155 -3.83 11.93 -1.31
C GLU A 155 -3.78 10.55 -1.94
N ILE A 156 -4.92 10.06 -2.43
CA ILE A 156 -5.03 8.79 -3.15
C ILE A 156 -5.31 9.10 -4.62
N TRP A 157 -4.43 8.65 -5.50
CA TRP A 157 -4.63 8.74 -6.96
C TRP A 157 -5.33 7.51 -7.49
N GLY A 158 -5.10 6.36 -6.87
CA GLY A 158 -5.73 5.11 -7.22
C GLY A 158 -5.41 4.00 -6.25
N VAL A 159 -6.28 2.99 -6.24
CA VAL A 159 -6.19 1.80 -5.38
C VAL A 159 -6.27 0.58 -6.30
N GLU A 160 -5.42 -0.43 -6.06
CA GLU A 160 -5.34 -1.63 -6.91
C GLU A 160 -5.15 -1.23 -8.38
N CYS A 161 -4.15 -0.38 -8.61
CA CYS A 161 -3.86 0.19 -9.93
C CYS A 161 -3.06 -0.78 -10.79
N THR A 162 -3.54 -1.08 -12.00
CA THR A 162 -2.73 -1.78 -12.98
C THR A 162 -1.68 -0.81 -13.53
N LEU A 163 -0.42 -1.18 -13.36
CA LEU A 163 0.72 -0.44 -13.89
C LEU A 163 1.49 -1.35 -14.84
N TYR A 164 2.01 -0.78 -15.91
CA TYR A 164 2.77 -1.57 -16.90
C TYR A 164 3.92 -0.78 -17.48
N TYR A 165 4.99 -1.49 -17.78
CA TYR A 165 6.09 -0.98 -18.57
C TYR A 165 5.87 -1.55 -19.97
N PRO A 166 5.64 -0.71 -20.99
CA PRO A 166 5.27 -1.22 -22.32
C PRO A 166 6.22 -2.30 -22.81
N GLU A 167 5.64 -3.41 -23.27
CA GLU A 167 6.34 -4.57 -23.84
C GLU A 167 7.15 -5.38 -22.83
N LYS A 168 7.25 -4.96 -21.58
CA LYS A 168 8.16 -5.61 -20.63
C LYS A 168 7.45 -6.34 -19.48
N TYR A 169 6.60 -5.64 -18.72
CA TYR A 169 5.95 -6.23 -17.56
C TYR A 169 4.72 -5.44 -17.15
N ALA A 170 3.94 -6.04 -16.25
CA ALA A 170 2.82 -5.35 -15.60
C ALA A 170 2.68 -5.85 -14.17
N GLY A 171 1.89 -5.13 -13.40
CA GLY A 171 1.57 -5.51 -12.03
C GLY A 171 0.47 -4.64 -11.46
N THR A 172 0.12 -4.91 -10.22
CA THR A 172 -0.91 -4.15 -9.51
C THR A 172 -0.28 -3.52 -8.28
N ALA A 173 -0.29 -2.17 -8.23
CA ALA A 173 0.12 -1.44 -7.04
C ALA A 173 -1.07 -1.32 -6.09
N ASP A 174 -0.86 -1.56 -4.80
CA ASP A 174 -1.93 -1.48 -3.80
C ASP A 174 -2.51 -0.06 -3.75
N CYS A 175 -1.64 0.95 -3.78
CA CYS A 175 -2.06 2.35 -3.75
C CYS A 175 -1.00 3.23 -4.43
N VAL A 176 -1.46 4.24 -5.14
CA VAL A 176 -0.61 5.30 -5.69
C VAL A 176 -1.17 6.63 -5.21
N GLY A 177 -0.32 7.51 -4.72
CA GLY A 177 -0.78 8.80 -4.25
C GLY A 177 0.33 9.66 -3.67
N VAL A 178 -0.03 10.48 -2.68
CA VAL A 178 0.92 11.34 -1.97
C VAL A 178 1.01 10.87 -0.52
N TYR A 179 2.20 10.51 -0.10
CA TYR A 179 2.49 9.98 1.23
C TYR A 179 3.55 10.86 1.89
N GLU A 180 3.20 11.46 3.02
CA GLU A 180 4.07 12.42 3.73
C GLU A 180 4.65 13.47 2.79
N GLY A 181 3.80 13.99 1.90
CA GLY A 181 4.14 15.07 0.98
C GLY A 181 4.86 14.63 -0.29
N LYS A 182 5.10 13.33 -0.50
CA LYS A 182 5.82 12.81 -1.67
C LYS A 182 4.93 11.94 -2.54
N GLU A 183 5.04 12.07 -3.84
CA GLU A 183 4.39 11.17 -4.81
C GLU A 183 4.99 9.78 -4.64
N THR A 184 4.15 8.79 -4.36
CA THR A 184 4.61 7.50 -3.81
C THR A 184 3.81 6.32 -4.34
N ILE A 185 4.51 5.21 -4.58
CA ILE A 185 3.92 3.87 -4.71
C ILE A 185 3.86 3.28 -3.30
N ILE A 186 2.70 2.83 -2.89
CA ILE A 186 2.48 2.25 -1.55
C ILE A 186 2.10 0.79 -1.70
N ASP A 187 2.76 -0.08 -0.95
CA ASP A 187 2.56 -1.51 -1.00
C ASP A 187 2.35 -2.06 0.42
N PHE A 188 1.36 -2.91 0.57
CA PHE A 188 1.04 -3.54 1.86
C PHE A 188 1.59 -4.95 1.89
N LYS A 189 2.23 -5.29 2.99
CA LYS A 189 2.80 -6.63 3.21
C LYS A 189 2.39 -7.16 4.57
N GLN A 190 2.25 -8.47 4.65
CA GLN A 190 2.09 -9.14 5.92
C GLN A 190 3.11 -10.29 6.00
N SER A 191 3.47 -10.65 7.20
CA SER A 191 4.48 -11.68 7.40
C SER A 191 4.26 -12.39 8.73
N ASN A 192 4.63 -13.66 8.78
CA ASN A 192 4.60 -14.43 10.04
C ASN A 192 5.63 -13.90 11.04
N LYS A 193 6.76 -13.39 10.55
CA LYS A 193 7.87 -12.90 11.38
C LYS A 193 8.49 -11.68 10.73
N PRO A 194 9.15 -10.81 11.50
CA PRO A 194 9.92 -9.71 10.92
C PRO A 194 10.92 -10.24 9.90
N LYS A 195 11.05 -9.55 8.79
CA LYS A 195 11.94 -9.96 7.70
C LYS A 195 13.32 -9.36 7.88
N LYS A 196 14.35 -10.16 7.60
CA LYS A 196 15.71 -9.65 7.48
C LYS A 196 15.83 -8.80 6.21
N ALA A 197 16.79 -7.89 6.21
CA ALA A 197 17.00 -6.96 5.09
C ALA A 197 17.10 -7.69 3.74
N GLU A 198 17.77 -8.83 3.72
CA GLU A 198 17.97 -9.64 2.51
C GLU A 198 16.67 -10.13 1.86
N TYR A 199 15.60 -10.27 2.65
CA TYR A 199 14.28 -10.72 2.15
C TYR A 199 13.41 -9.54 1.71
N ILE A 200 13.83 -8.32 2.01
CA ILE A 200 13.10 -7.10 1.62
C ILE A 200 13.44 -6.71 0.18
N ASP A 201 14.57 -7.16 -0.34
CA ASP A 201 15.06 -6.78 -1.67
C ASP A 201 14.01 -7.03 -2.77
N SER A 202 13.31 -8.17 -2.73
CA SER A 202 12.28 -8.47 -3.73
C SER A 202 11.11 -7.49 -3.65
N TRP A 203 10.76 -7.03 -2.44
CA TRP A 203 9.71 -6.04 -2.24
C TRP A 203 10.12 -4.67 -2.79
N LEU A 204 11.40 -4.31 -2.58
CA LEU A 204 11.95 -3.05 -3.11
C LEU A 204 12.01 -3.09 -4.64
N LEU A 205 12.38 -4.23 -5.22
CA LEU A 205 12.39 -4.42 -6.68
C LEU A 205 10.96 -4.32 -7.24
N GLN A 206 9.99 -4.91 -6.56
CA GLN A 206 8.59 -4.87 -6.95
C GLN A 206 8.08 -3.42 -7.00
N THR A 207 8.26 -2.67 -5.91
CA THR A 207 7.79 -1.28 -5.84
C THR A 207 8.56 -0.38 -6.81
N SER A 208 9.85 -0.63 -7.01
CA SER A 208 10.66 0.11 -8.00
C SER A 208 10.17 -0.14 -9.43
N ALA A 209 9.83 -1.39 -9.75
CA ALA A 209 9.25 -1.74 -11.05
C ALA A 209 7.94 -1.00 -11.29
N TYR A 210 7.10 -0.86 -10.26
CA TYR A 210 5.84 -0.13 -10.36
C TYR A 210 6.10 1.37 -10.58
N SER A 211 7.06 1.94 -9.88
CA SER A 211 7.45 3.34 -10.03
C SER A 211 7.93 3.63 -11.45
N LEU A 212 8.83 2.78 -11.97
CA LEU A 212 9.34 2.90 -13.35
C LEU A 212 8.20 2.81 -14.37
N ALA A 213 7.30 1.85 -14.18
CA ALA A 213 6.14 1.66 -15.08
C ALA A 213 5.26 2.90 -15.10
N HIS A 214 4.93 3.43 -13.92
CA HIS A 214 4.11 4.64 -13.80
C HIS A 214 4.78 5.81 -14.52
N ASN A 215 6.06 6.00 -14.27
CA ASN A 215 6.80 7.13 -14.82
C ASN A 215 6.89 7.08 -16.35
N ILE A 216 7.11 5.89 -16.93
CA ILE A 216 7.25 5.77 -18.40
C ILE A 216 5.90 5.98 -19.10
N VAL A 217 4.80 5.52 -18.52
CA VAL A 217 3.48 5.63 -19.14
C VAL A 217 2.91 7.05 -18.99
N TYR A 218 3.06 7.66 -17.82
CA TYR A 218 2.40 8.93 -17.50
C TYR A 218 3.34 10.14 -17.50
N ASN A 219 4.60 9.93 -17.81
CA ASN A 219 5.64 10.98 -17.73
C ASN A 219 5.64 11.63 -16.34
N SER A 220 5.46 10.80 -15.33
CA SER A 220 5.52 11.22 -13.92
C SER A 220 6.93 11.04 -13.38
N ASN A 221 7.16 11.46 -12.14
CA ASN A 221 8.49 11.37 -11.51
C ASN A 221 8.35 10.85 -10.10
N ILE A 222 7.78 9.65 -9.96
CA ILE A 222 7.66 8.98 -8.65
C ILE A 222 9.02 8.38 -8.32
N THR A 223 9.61 8.85 -7.22
CA THR A 223 10.90 8.37 -6.71
C THR A 223 10.78 7.83 -5.29
N SER A 224 9.57 7.85 -4.72
CA SER A 224 9.31 7.37 -3.37
C SER A 224 8.47 6.10 -3.42
N CYS A 225 8.88 5.08 -2.69
CA CYS A 225 8.13 3.85 -2.50
C CYS A 225 8.04 3.59 -1.00
N VAL A 226 6.85 3.25 -0.54
CA VAL A 226 6.60 2.95 0.87
C VAL A 226 6.03 1.55 0.97
N ILE A 227 6.63 0.73 1.79
CA ILE A 227 6.16 -0.63 2.08
C ILE A 227 5.72 -0.65 3.54
N LEU A 228 4.44 -0.88 3.75
CA LEU A 228 3.86 -0.97 5.09
C LEU A 228 3.69 -2.44 5.42
N VAL A 229 4.45 -2.89 6.42
CA VAL A 229 4.54 -4.31 6.78
C VAL A 229 3.93 -4.50 8.17
N CYS A 230 3.06 -5.48 8.31
CA CYS A 230 2.60 -5.92 9.63
C CYS A 230 2.93 -7.39 9.83
N THR A 231 3.48 -7.70 10.99
CA THR A 231 3.72 -9.10 11.38
C THR A 231 2.55 -9.61 12.22
N VAL A 232 2.50 -10.92 12.35
CA VAL A 232 1.41 -11.62 13.07
C VAL A 232 1.30 -11.18 14.52
N ASP A 233 2.42 -10.82 15.15
CA ASP A 233 2.49 -10.39 16.55
C ASP A 233 2.31 -8.88 16.76
N UNK A 234 1.97 -8.26 15.68
CA UNK A 234 1.65 -6.91 15.73
C UNK A 234 2.68 -5.86 15.55
N UNK A 235 3.40 -6.49 15.32
CA UNK A 235 4.48 -5.74 15.04
C UNK A 235 4.55 -5.35 13.73
#